data_350d7634620cfc27b5f5fe74e637dc89
#
_entry.id   350d7634620cfc27b5f5fe74e637dc89
#
_cell.length_a   1.000
_cell.length_b   1.000
_cell.length_c   1.000
_cell.angle_alpha   90.00
_cell.angle_beta   90.00
_cell.angle_gamma   90.00
#
_symmetry.space_group_name_H-M   'P 1'
#
loop_
_entity.id
_entity.type
_entity.pdbx_description
1 polymer ?
#
loop_
_entity_poly.entity_id
_entity_poly.type
_entity_poly.pdbx_seq_one_letter_code
_entity_poly.pdbx_strand_id
1 'polypeptide(L)'
;RYSIQSTSDQEDYIRYATIAANSPMALTPEQAAIWSYPLTEGDKEEVIFNMVNAILLRIHQSGHLVNLSPERFDLVKEAISYYKTIRVDIKNAVPFWPLGLSKYRDPWVSMGLNAGKKDYVAVWRRNSQTAFATIPVEHRKGQDLKVVCGYPKAEPCNYKWNKEAGELTVEFPNPVS
;
A
#
# COMPACT_ATOMS: atom_id res chain seq x y z
N ARG A 1 -22.91 11.03 -10.03
CA ARG A 1 -22.86 9.55 -9.89
C ARG A 1 -21.41 9.13 -9.99
N TYR A 2 -20.91 8.42 -9.02
CA TYR A 2 -19.56 7.88 -9.04
C TYR A 2 -19.60 6.48 -9.65
N SER A 3 -18.96 6.27 -10.80
CA SER A 3 -18.67 4.95 -11.29
C SER A 3 -17.47 4.40 -10.53
N ILE A 4 -17.51 3.11 -10.23
CA ILE A 4 -16.40 2.36 -9.67
C ILE A 4 -15.84 1.54 -10.82
N GLN A 5 -14.53 1.58 -11.00
CA GLN A 5 -13.85 0.83 -12.03
C GLN A 5 -13.05 -0.30 -11.41
N SER A 6 -13.36 -1.54 -11.74
CA SER A 6 -12.49 -2.68 -11.48
C SER A 6 -11.20 -2.53 -12.30
N THR A 7 -10.08 -2.68 -11.65
CA THR A 7 -8.77 -2.40 -12.28
C THR A 7 -8.19 -3.62 -13.00
N SER A 8 -8.34 -4.83 -12.44
CA SER A 8 -7.79 -6.05 -13.01
C SER A 8 -8.31 -7.28 -12.28
N ASP A 9 -8.27 -8.42 -12.96
CA ASP A 9 -8.50 -9.77 -12.41
C ASP A 9 -7.15 -10.51 -12.19
N GLN A 10 -6.06 -9.78 -11.95
CA GLN A 10 -4.74 -10.36 -11.70
C GLN A 10 -4.74 -11.13 -10.37
N GLU A 11 -4.51 -12.44 -10.44
CA GLU A 11 -4.48 -13.34 -9.26
C GLU A 11 -3.15 -13.27 -8.51
N ASP A 12 -2.05 -13.00 -9.23
CA ASP A 12 -0.73 -12.83 -8.61
C ASP A 12 -0.67 -11.48 -7.88
N TYR A 13 -0.77 -11.52 -6.55
CA TYR A 13 -0.79 -10.34 -5.70
C TYR A 13 0.49 -9.50 -5.79
N ILE A 14 1.65 -10.13 -6.08
CA ILE A 14 2.93 -9.43 -6.24
C ILE A 14 2.94 -8.60 -7.53
N ARG A 15 2.42 -9.16 -8.62
CA ARG A 15 2.24 -8.43 -9.88
C ARG A 15 1.14 -7.38 -9.78
N TYR A 16 0.11 -7.69 -9.02
CA TYR A 16 -1.01 -6.78 -8.83
C TYR A 16 -0.58 -5.46 -8.17
N ALA A 17 0.47 -5.44 -7.35
CA ALA A 17 1.02 -4.21 -6.78
C ALA A 17 1.33 -3.14 -7.84
N THR A 18 1.86 -3.54 -9.00
CA THR A 18 2.11 -2.61 -10.12
C THR A 18 0.83 -2.01 -10.67
N ILE A 19 -0.21 -2.83 -10.84
CA ILE A 19 -1.52 -2.38 -11.33
C ILE A 19 -2.16 -1.44 -10.31
N ALA A 20 -2.15 -1.84 -9.04
CA ALA A 20 -2.69 -1.03 -7.95
C ALA A 20 -1.99 0.33 -7.84
N ALA A 21 -0.66 0.33 -7.77
CA ALA A 21 0.12 1.55 -7.65
C ALA A 21 -0.07 2.51 -8.84
N ASN A 22 -0.28 1.99 -10.05
CA ASN A 22 -0.42 2.81 -11.25
C ASN A 22 -1.87 3.17 -11.59
N SER A 23 -2.87 2.52 -11.00
CA SER A 23 -4.28 2.78 -11.33
C SER A 23 -4.70 4.25 -11.13
N PRO A 24 -4.16 5.02 -10.17
CA PRO A 24 -4.52 6.44 -10.03
C PRO A 24 -4.02 7.37 -11.14
N MET A 25 -3.31 6.84 -12.14
CA MET A 25 -3.03 7.60 -13.37
C MET A 25 -4.28 7.84 -14.22
N ALA A 26 -5.22 6.90 -14.20
CA ALA A 26 -6.40 6.91 -15.05
C ALA A 26 -7.71 7.09 -14.27
N LEU A 27 -7.69 6.87 -12.97
CA LEU A 27 -8.86 6.86 -12.11
C LEU A 27 -8.56 7.68 -10.85
N THR A 28 -9.60 8.26 -10.26
CA THR A 28 -9.42 8.82 -8.91
C THR A 28 -9.28 7.68 -7.89
N PRO A 29 -8.50 7.87 -6.82
CA PRO A 29 -8.23 6.79 -5.86
C PRO A 29 -9.48 6.09 -5.34
N GLU A 30 -10.54 6.83 -5.02
CA GLU A 30 -11.79 6.29 -4.50
C GLU A 30 -12.62 5.53 -5.54
N GLN A 31 -12.31 5.67 -6.83
CA GLN A 31 -12.98 4.95 -7.92
C GLN A 31 -12.22 3.72 -8.37
N ALA A 32 -10.91 3.66 -8.10
CA ALA A 32 -10.05 2.54 -8.45
C ALA A 32 -10.31 1.36 -7.52
N ALA A 33 -11.11 0.41 -7.97
CA ALA A 33 -11.44 -0.79 -7.21
C ALA A 33 -10.35 -1.83 -7.37
N ILE A 34 -9.66 -2.12 -6.28
CA ILE A 34 -8.62 -3.13 -6.19
C ILE A 34 -9.16 -4.35 -5.48
N TRP A 35 -9.11 -5.48 -6.15
CA TRP A 35 -9.48 -6.76 -5.59
C TRP A 35 -8.40 -7.22 -4.60
N SER A 36 -8.80 -7.55 -3.40
CA SER A 36 -7.95 -8.20 -2.40
C SER A 36 -8.43 -9.65 -2.24
N TYR A 37 -7.56 -10.60 -2.57
CA TYR A 37 -7.82 -12.04 -2.55
C TYR A 37 -6.86 -12.75 -1.61
N PRO A 38 -7.01 -12.65 -0.29
CA PRO A 38 -6.21 -13.49 0.60
C PRO A 38 -6.37 -14.97 0.26
N LEU A 39 -5.26 -15.63 0.00
CA LEU A 39 -5.24 -17.03 -0.44
C LEU A 39 -5.52 -17.96 0.74
N THR A 40 -6.19 -19.08 0.50
CA THR A 40 -6.43 -20.10 1.54
C THR A 40 -5.12 -20.64 2.10
N GLU A 41 -4.17 -20.97 1.24
CA GLU A 41 -2.87 -21.55 1.60
C GLU A 41 -1.73 -20.51 1.77
N GLY A 42 -2.06 -19.21 1.83
CA GLY A 42 -1.07 -18.14 2.02
C GLY A 42 -0.61 -18.03 3.48
N ASP A 43 0.34 -17.14 3.71
CA ASP A 43 0.83 -16.76 5.04
C ASP A 43 0.33 -15.37 5.48
N LYS A 44 0.86 -14.84 6.58
CA LYS A 44 0.52 -13.50 7.07
C LYS A 44 0.98 -12.41 6.11
N GLU A 45 2.17 -12.58 5.53
CA GLU A 45 2.76 -11.59 4.63
C GLU A 45 1.95 -11.48 3.34
N GLU A 46 1.49 -12.61 2.80
CA GLU A 46 0.58 -12.63 1.65
C GLU A 46 -0.69 -11.82 1.91
N VAL A 47 -1.33 -11.99 3.07
CA VAL A 47 -2.53 -11.22 3.45
C VAL A 47 -2.20 -9.74 3.55
N ILE A 48 -1.09 -9.38 4.23
CA ILE A 48 -0.65 -7.99 4.36
C ILE A 48 -0.45 -7.37 2.98
N PHE A 49 0.25 -8.08 2.11
CA PHE A 49 0.55 -7.61 0.76
C PHE A 49 -0.74 -7.37 -0.04
N ASN A 50 -1.68 -8.32 -0.02
CA ASN A 50 -2.99 -8.19 -0.65
C ASN A 50 -3.76 -6.97 -0.13
N MET A 51 -3.77 -6.75 1.17
CA MET A 51 -4.48 -5.62 1.76
C MET A 51 -3.81 -4.29 1.42
N VAL A 52 -2.46 -4.23 1.40
CA VAL A 52 -1.72 -3.02 1.01
C VAL A 52 -1.99 -2.65 -0.44
N ASN A 53 -2.18 -3.61 -1.34
CA ASN A 53 -2.58 -3.33 -2.73
C ASN A 53 -3.86 -2.46 -2.81
N ALA A 54 -4.78 -2.62 -1.87
CA ALA A 54 -6.09 -1.99 -1.95
C ALA A 54 -6.29 -0.80 -0.99
N ILE A 55 -5.49 -0.70 0.09
CA ILE A 55 -5.79 0.13 1.26
C ILE A 55 -5.79 1.64 0.98
N LEU A 56 -5.01 2.12 0.01
CA LEU A 56 -5.00 3.54 -0.40
C LEU A 56 -5.96 3.84 -1.55
N LEU A 57 -6.72 2.86 -1.99
CA LEU A 57 -7.66 2.95 -3.10
C LEU A 57 -9.05 2.53 -2.61
N ARG A 58 -9.81 1.83 -3.43
CA ARG A 58 -11.08 1.25 -3.01
C ARG A 58 -10.93 -0.25 -2.81
N ILE A 59 -11.07 -0.70 -1.58
CA ILE A 59 -11.00 -2.13 -1.27
C ILE A 59 -12.22 -2.85 -1.85
N HIS A 60 -11.99 -3.80 -2.75
CA HIS A 60 -12.92 -4.85 -3.11
C HIS A 60 -12.43 -6.16 -2.50
N GLN A 61 -13.01 -6.49 -1.34
CA GLN A 61 -12.65 -7.71 -0.63
C GLN A 61 -13.31 -8.92 -1.28
N SER A 62 -12.50 -9.93 -1.59
CA SER A 62 -12.94 -11.19 -2.17
C SER A 62 -12.15 -12.36 -1.56
N GLY A 63 -12.25 -13.55 -2.14
CA GLY A 63 -11.59 -14.76 -1.66
C GLY A 63 -12.39 -15.49 -0.59
N HIS A 64 -11.84 -16.61 -0.15
CA HIS A 64 -12.46 -17.51 0.82
C HIS A 64 -12.10 -17.14 2.26
N LEU A 65 -12.55 -15.96 2.73
CA LEU A 65 -12.19 -15.44 4.04
C LEU A 65 -12.50 -16.39 5.20
N VAL A 66 -13.53 -17.22 5.06
CA VAL A 66 -13.91 -18.24 6.07
C VAL A 66 -12.83 -19.30 6.26
N ASN A 67 -11.96 -19.52 5.28
CA ASN A 67 -10.90 -20.53 5.31
C ASN A 67 -9.57 -19.96 5.87
N LEU A 68 -9.52 -18.67 6.15
CA LEU A 68 -8.32 -18.08 6.74
C LEU A 68 -8.17 -18.50 8.21
N SER A 69 -6.92 -18.67 8.66
CA SER A 69 -6.69 -18.80 10.11
C SER A 69 -7.16 -17.54 10.85
N PRO A 70 -7.52 -17.62 12.12
CA PRO A 70 -7.94 -16.46 12.91
C PRO A 70 -6.98 -15.28 12.85
N GLU A 71 -5.68 -15.55 12.90
CA GLU A 71 -4.63 -14.53 12.83
C GLU A 71 -4.59 -13.81 11.48
N ARG A 72 -4.74 -14.56 10.39
CA ARG A 72 -4.78 -14.00 9.03
C ARG A 72 -6.07 -13.20 8.80
N PHE A 73 -7.19 -13.69 9.31
CA PHE A 73 -8.46 -12.98 9.25
C PHE A 73 -8.43 -11.68 10.07
N ASP A 74 -7.72 -11.66 11.20
CA ASP A 74 -7.54 -10.45 12.00
C ASP A 74 -6.74 -9.38 11.26
N LEU A 75 -5.75 -9.75 10.45
CA LEU A 75 -5.05 -8.82 9.56
C LEU A 75 -5.99 -8.16 8.53
N VAL A 76 -6.92 -8.92 7.95
CA VAL A 76 -7.95 -8.35 7.05
C VAL A 76 -8.84 -7.36 7.79
N LYS A 77 -9.31 -7.72 9.00
CA LYS A 77 -10.12 -6.82 9.84
C LYS A 77 -9.38 -5.54 10.21
N GLU A 78 -8.10 -5.67 10.55
CA GLU A 78 -7.24 -4.53 10.86
C GLU A 78 -7.12 -3.58 9.67
N ALA A 79 -6.81 -4.10 8.49
CA ALA A 79 -6.69 -3.32 7.26
C ALA A 79 -7.99 -2.58 6.92
N ILE A 80 -9.13 -3.27 7.00
CA ILE A 80 -10.45 -2.65 6.74
C ILE A 80 -10.76 -1.58 7.80
N SER A 81 -10.40 -1.82 9.05
CA SER A 81 -10.58 -0.85 10.14
C SER A 81 -9.75 0.39 9.92
N TYR A 82 -8.48 0.22 9.55
CA TYR A 82 -7.60 1.34 9.18
C TYR A 82 -8.13 2.09 7.95
N TYR A 83 -8.51 1.39 6.89
CA TYR A 83 -9.11 1.98 5.69
C TYR A 83 -10.32 2.87 6.03
N LYS A 84 -11.19 2.42 6.93
CA LYS A 84 -12.35 3.22 7.36
C LYS A 84 -11.97 4.54 8.01
N THR A 85 -10.79 4.65 8.62
CA THR A 85 -10.30 5.90 9.22
C THR A 85 -9.74 6.87 8.18
N ILE A 86 -9.21 6.38 7.06
CA ILE A 86 -8.54 7.20 6.05
C ILE A 86 -9.36 7.45 4.78
N ARG A 87 -10.42 6.69 4.53
CA ARG A 87 -11.19 6.76 3.27
C ARG A 87 -11.79 8.14 2.95
N VAL A 88 -12.02 8.97 3.95
CA VAL A 88 -12.50 10.34 3.73
C VAL A 88 -11.42 11.20 3.11
N ASP A 89 -10.18 11.00 3.54
CA ASP A 89 -9.02 11.71 2.98
C ASP A 89 -8.70 11.23 1.56
N ILE A 90 -8.81 9.92 1.30
CA ILE A 90 -8.56 9.31 -0.02
C ILE A 90 -9.34 10.01 -1.13
N LYS A 91 -10.59 10.35 -0.86
CA LYS A 91 -11.51 11.00 -1.82
C LYS A 91 -10.96 12.33 -2.38
N ASN A 92 -10.21 13.07 -1.58
CA ASN A 92 -9.70 14.40 -1.93
C ASN A 92 -8.18 14.43 -2.08
N ALA A 93 -7.53 13.28 -1.93
CA ALA A 93 -6.08 13.21 -1.99
C ALA A 93 -5.56 13.22 -3.44
N VAL A 94 -4.39 13.80 -3.60
CA VAL A 94 -3.69 13.83 -4.89
C VAL A 94 -2.67 12.69 -4.90
N PRO A 95 -2.75 11.76 -5.86
CA PRO A 95 -1.79 10.67 -5.96
C PRO A 95 -0.41 11.17 -6.41
N PHE A 96 0.64 10.51 -5.91
CA PHE A 96 2.01 10.74 -6.32
C PHE A 96 2.80 9.43 -6.29
N TRP A 97 3.87 9.35 -7.08
CA TRP A 97 4.69 8.14 -7.25
C TRP A 97 6.15 8.44 -6.88
N PRO A 98 6.52 8.25 -5.61
CA PRO A 98 7.86 8.58 -5.14
C PRO A 98 9.00 7.89 -5.91
N LEU A 99 8.81 6.63 -6.26
CA LEU A 99 9.78 5.86 -7.06
C LEU A 99 9.48 5.87 -8.57
N GLY A 100 8.57 6.75 -9.00
CA GLY A 100 8.06 6.75 -10.37
C GLY A 100 7.00 5.67 -10.61
N LEU A 101 6.51 5.58 -11.85
CA LEU A 101 5.54 4.58 -12.25
C LEU A 101 6.19 3.20 -12.29
N SER A 102 5.59 2.26 -11.57
CA SER A 102 6.17 0.94 -11.39
C SER A 102 6.03 0.05 -12.63
N LYS A 103 7.02 -0.81 -12.83
CA LYS A 103 7.03 -1.90 -13.80
C LYS A 103 6.87 -3.24 -13.09
N TYR A 104 6.48 -4.28 -13.82
CA TYR A 104 6.25 -5.62 -13.25
C TYR A 104 7.47 -6.24 -12.56
N ARG A 105 8.68 -5.81 -12.90
CA ARG A 105 9.93 -6.36 -12.35
C ARG A 105 10.63 -5.43 -11.36
N ASP A 106 10.07 -4.28 -11.05
CA ASP A 106 10.70 -3.38 -10.10
C ASP A 106 10.73 -4.02 -8.71
N PRO A 107 11.89 -4.07 -8.07
CA PRO A 107 12.04 -4.73 -6.77
C PRO A 107 11.36 -3.95 -5.64
N TRP A 108 11.19 -2.64 -5.82
CA TRP A 108 10.46 -1.76 -4.93
C TRP A 108 9.40 -0.99 -5.70
N VAL A 109 8.23 -0.88 -5.13
CA VAL A 109 7.12 -0.09 -5.64
C VAL A 109 6.65 0.84 -4.55
N SER A 110 6.27 2.06 -4.91
CA SER A 110 5.61 2.96 -3.97
C SER A 110 4.55 3.81 -4.67
N MET A 111 3.50 4.11 -3.93
CA MET A 111 2.45 5.03 -4.31
C MET A 111 2.05 5.83 -3.08
N GLY A 112 1.89 7.12 -3.24
CA GLY A 112 1.44 8.01 -2.18
C GLY A 112 0.16 8.74 -2.52
N LEU A 113 -0.52 9.20 -1.48
CA LEU A 113 -1.68 10.09 -1.53
C LEU A 113 -1.41 11.31 -0.65
N ASN A 114 -1.34 12.48 -1.26
CA ASN A 114 -1.24 13.75 -0.53
C ASN A 114 -2.65 14.25 -0.17
N ALA A 115 -2.97 14.22 1.12
CA ALA A 115 -4.23 14.70 1.68
C ALA A 115 -4.08 16.08 2.37
N GLY A 116 -3.18 16.93 1.85
CA GLY A 116 -2.92 18.26 2.35
C GLY A 116 -1.99 18.26 3.56
N LYS A 117 -2.50 18.13 4.78
CA LYS A 117 -1.69 18.15 6.02
C LYS A 117 -0.93 16.85 6.30
N LYS A 118 -1.28 15.77 5.63
CA LYS A 118 -0.67 14.44 5.80
C LYS A 118 -0.60 13.70 4.49
N ASP A 119 0.35 12.81 4.39
CA ASP A 119 0.50 11.88 3.29
C ASP A 119 0.28 10.46 3.77
N TYR A 120 -0.22 9.65 2.87
CA TYR A 120 -0.29 8.20 3.00
C TYR A 120 0.64 7.60 1.95
N VAL A 121 1.55 6.73 2.34
CA VAL A 121 2.49 6.11 1.42
C VAL A 121 2.42 4.60 1.59
N ALA A 122 2.05 3.90 0.53
CA ALA A 122 2.19 2.46 0.42
C ALA A 122 3.55 2.13 -0.22
N VAL A 123 4.22 1.16 0.36
CA VAL A 123 5.52 0.68 -0.13
C VAL A 123 5.49 -0.84 -0.18
N TRP A 124 5.91 -1.39 -1.30
CA TRP A 124 6.02 -2.82 -1.52
C TRP A 124 7.46 -3.20 -1.81
N ARG A 125 7.98 -4.15 -1.06
CA ARG A 125 9.21 -4.87 -1.38
C ARG A 125 8.82 -6.15 -2.11
N ARG A 126 9.37 -6.34 -3.29
CA ARG A 126 9.24 -7.57 -4.08
C ARG A 126 10.59 -8.29 -4.07
N ASN A 127 11.00 -8.94 -5.08
CA ASN A 127 12.28 -9.68 -5.17
C ASN A 127 13.54 -8.77 -5.04
N SER A 128 13.61 -7.96 -3.99
CA SER A 128 14.74 -7.06 -3.76
C SER A 128 15.84 -7.72 -2.95
N GLN A 129 17.09 -7.56 -3.38
CA GLN A 129 18.29 -7.96 -2.64
C GLN A 129 18.56 -7.03 -1.44
N THR A 130 18.03 -5.82 -1.43
CA THR A 130 18.17 -4.88 -0.32
C THR A 130 16.94 -4.94 0.59
N ALA A 131 17.17 -4.86 1.90
CA ALA A 131 16.11 -4.83 2.90
C ALA A 131 15.47 -3.45 3.04
N PHE A 132 16.07 -2.41 2.47
CA PHE A 132 15.63 -1.03 2.62
C PHE A 132 15.46 -0.32 1.28
N ALA A 133 14.62 0.71 1.27
CA ALA A 133 14.49 1.66 0.17
C ALA A 133 14.38 3.08 0.71
N THR A 134 14.89 4.03 -0.07
CA THR A 134 14.71 5.47 0.15
C THR A 134 13.59 5.96 -0.76
N ILE A 135 12.58 6.54 -0.14
CA ILE A 135 11.34 6.99 -0.76
C ILE A 135 11.34 8.52 -0.77
N PRO A 136 11.58 9.19 -1.90
CA PRO A 136 11.55 10.65 -1.97
C PRO A 136 10.12 11.18 -1.75
N VAL A 137 9.97 12.14 -0.84
CA VAL A 137 8.72 12.87 -0.59
C VAL A 137 9.04 14.37 -0.66
N GLU A 138 9.46 14.81 -1.82
CA GLU A 138 10.07 16.11 -2.07
C GLU A 138 9.20 17.30 -1.64
N HIS A 139 7.89 17.19 -1.78
CA HIS A 139 6.95 18.24 -1.37
C HIS A 139 6.89 18.42 0.16
N ARG A 140 7.54 17.54 0.93
CA ARG A 140 7.67 17.62 2.40
C ARG A 140 9.07 18.01 2.86
N LYS A 141 9.98 18.25 1.94
CA LYS A 141 11.35 18.67 2.26
C LYS A 141 11.36 19.89 3.19
N GLY A 142 12.21 19.86 4.18
CA GLY A 142 12.32 20.91 5.21
C GLY A 142 11.28 20.85 6.32
N GLN A 143 10.30 19.92 6.26
CA GLN A 143 9.24 19.81 7.26
C GLN A 143 9.59 18.75 8.31
N ASP A 144 9.31 19.03 9.59
CA ASP A 144 9.35 18.04 10.65
C ASP A 144 8.08 17.18 10.58
N LEU A 145 8.23 15.91 10.25
CA LEU A 145 7.11 14.98 10.09
C LEU A 145 7.13 13.90 11.17
N LYS A 146 5.96 13.60 11.71
CA LYS A 146 5.74 12.37 12.47
C LYS A 146 5.34 11.27 11.51
N VAL A 147 6.21 10.29 11.34
CA VAL A 147 5.92 9.08 10.56
C VAL A 147 5.33 8.01 11.47
N VAL A 148 4.35 7.28 10.99
CA VAL A 148 3.74 6.15 11.71
C VAL A 148 3.40 5.05 10.70
N CYS A 149 3.61 3.79 11.09
CA CYS A 149 3.08 2.66 10.33
C CYS A 149 1.56 2.57 10.56
N GLY A 150 0.78 2.71 9.52
CA GLY A 150 -0.67 2.63 9.58
C GLY A 150 -1.21 1.22 9.55
N TYR A 151 -0.53 0.34 8.81
CA TYR A 151 -0.87 -1.08 8.64
C TYR A 151 0.35 -1.85 8.09
N PRO A 152 0.63 -3.07 8.55
CA PRO A 152 0.07 -3.67 9.77
C PRO A 152 0.71 -3.09 11.03
N LYS A 153 0.05 -3.18 12.18
CA LYS A 153 0.58 -2.71 13.45
C LYS A 153 1.50 -3.73 14.13
N ALA A 154 1.20 -5.02 13.93
CA ALA A 154 1.91 -6.12 14.60
C ALA A 154 3.24 -6.49 13.93
N GLU A 155 3.42 -6.10 12.67
CA GLU A 155 4.65 -6.37 11.88
C GLU A 155 5.30 -5.04 11.51
N PRO A 156 5.95 -4.34 12.47
CA PRO A 156 6.47 -3.01 12.23
C PRO A 156 7.67 -3.08 11.27
N CYS A 157 7.62 -2.29 10.21
CA CYS A 157 8.81 -1.93 9.46
C CYS A 157 9.58 -0.83 10.18
N ASN A 158 10.89 -0.81 10.02
CA ASN A 158 11.69 0.32 10.47
C ASN A 158 11.56 1.46 9.47
N TYR A 159 11.46 2.69 9.96
CA TYR A 159 11.40 3.87 9.11
C TYR A 159 12.10 5.07 9.73
N LYS A 160 12.65 5.92 8.88
CA LYS A 160 13.33 7.15 9.28
C LYS A 160 13.03 8.26 8.29
N TRP A 161 12.62 9.42 8.81
CA TRP A 161 12.45 10.64 8.02
C TRP A 161 13.72 11.49 8.04
N ASN A 162 14.17 11.91 6.87
CA ASN A 162 15.24 12.88 6.69
C ASN A 162 14.63 14.16 6.10
N LYS A 163 14.37 15.16 6.92
CA LYS A 163 13.73 16.41 6.50
C LYS A 163 14.57 17.24 5.53
N GLU A 164 15.89 17.19 5.69
CA GLU A 164 16.81 17.98 4.86
C GLU A 164 16.85 17.44 3.40
N ALA A 165 16.78 16.13 3.28
CA ALA A 165 16.70 15.48 1.98
C ALA A 165 15.26 15.43 1.43
N GLY A 166 14.25 15.44 2.30
CA GLY A 166 12.86 15.16 1.92
C GLY A 166 12.61 13.68 1.63
N GLU A 167 13.25 12.80 2.41
CA GLU A 167 13.29 11.36 2.13
C GLU A 167 12.82 10.52 3.32
N LEU A 168 12.03 9.53 3.03
CA LEU A 168 11.61 8.48 3.97
C LEU A 168 12.38 7.20 3.64
N THR A 169 13.26 6.76 4.55
CA THR A 169 13.84 5.42 4.47
C THR A 169 12.91 4.43 5.14
N VAL A 170 12.61 3.33 4.47
CA VAL A 170 11.87 2.19 5.03
C VAL A 170 12.73 0.93 4.94
N GLU A 171 12.64 0.09 5.96
CA GLU A 171 13.34 -1.18 6.02
C GLU A 171 12.36 -2.30 6.37
N PHE A 172 12.33 -3.32 5.53
CA PHE A 172 11.61 -4.57 5.75
C PHE A 172 12.64 -5.68 5.96
N PRO A 173 12.88 -6.10 7.22
CA PRO A 173 13.99 -6.98 7.54
C PRO A 173 13.89 -8.38 6.93
N ASN A 174 12.68 -8.87 6.77
CA ASN A 174 12.46 -10.20 6.20
C ASN A 174 12.27 -10.10 4.67
N PRO A 175 13.03 -10.86 3.88
CA PRO A 175 12.74 -10.95 2.45
C PRO A 175 11.37 -11.61 2.26
N VAL A 176 10.63 -11.13 1.28
CA VAL A 176 9.51 -11.91 0.72
C VAL A 176 10.13 -13.18 0.12
N SER A 177 9.80 -14.32 0.69
CA SER A 177 10.24 -15.64 0.22
C SER A 177 9.56 -16.01 -1.10
#